data_06b521ec29148f9b692c04b18a2517a9
#
_entry.id   06b521ec29148f9b692c04b18a2517a9
#
_cell.length_a   1.000
_cell.length_b   1.000
_cell.length_c   1.000
_cell.angle_alpha   90.00
_cell.angle_beta   90.00
_cell.angle_gamma   90.00
#
_symmetry.space_group_name_H-M   'P 1'
#
loop_
_entity.id
_entity.type
_entity.pdbx_description
1 polymer ?
#
loop_
_entity_poly.entity_id
_entity_poly.type
_entity_poly.pdbx_seq_one_letter_code
_entity_poly.pdbx_strand_id
1 'polypeptide(L)'
;MAPRTKPFVSIIMPALNEELHIRDAVTSVLPDADIVDYEIMVADGGSTDRTRNIVLEIAVENPRVRLLDNPKRFQSAGVNLGAVSAHPEARYMLRADCHFHYPKGFAERCVATIEEHDVASVVVPMLTVGSTCMQEAFAAAQNSRLGNGGSAHRSIGKSGLVEHGHHAAFRRDVFLKLGGYDESFTHNEDAEFDRRLVMLGERIYLNSDLAVTYYPRTSFKSLARQYWWHGWGRAGTMIKHAIVPRLRQVLPPIVLIVCVAAALLSLLDARALVVPAIYIAACIAWGLVLAVRNRRICLALSGLAAMVMHMSWASGFLTKVWRSRSDVLAWWRRSRPDMGRTGDAAAGNDSASNPRSGV
;
A
#
# COMPACT_ATOMS: atom_id res chain seq x y z
N MET A 1 -12.86 37.03 6.06
CA MET A 1 -13.65 35.97 6.72
C MET A 1 -13.02 35.67 8.05
N ALA A 2 -13.79 35.57 9.13
CA ALA A 2 -13.26 35.13 10.42
C ALA A 2 -12.74 33.68 10.27
N PRO A 3 -11.60 33.32 10.90
CA PRO A 3 -11.12 31.95 10.84
C PRO A 3 -12.16 31.01 11.42
N ARG A 4 -12.47 29.92 10.72
CA ARG A 4 -13.35 28.88 11.24
C ARG A 4 -12.75 28.32 12.52
N THR A 5 -13.56 28.14 13.52
CA THR A 5 -13.14 27.55 14.80
C THR A 5 -12.90 26.03 14.70
N LYS A 6 -13.48 25.39 13.67
CA LYS A 6 -13.41 23.94 13.42
C LYS A 6 -12.56 23.64 12.17
N PRO A 7 -11.71 22.60 12.18
CA PRO A 7 -11.00 22.15 10.99
C PRO A 7 -11.99 21.63 9.92
N PHE A 8 -11.68 21.87 8.64
CA PHE A 8 -12.48 21.33 7.53
C PHE A 8 -11.76 20.13 6.90
N VAL A 9 -12.48 19.02 6.75
CA VAL A 9 -11.98 17.75 6.22
C VAL A 9 -12.76 17.37 4.96
N SER A 10 -12.04 17.08 3.86
CA SER A 10 -12.64 16.48 2.67
C SER A 10 -12.37 14.98 2.66
N ILE A 11 -13.43 14.18 2.76
CA ILE A 11 -13.36 12.71 2.71
C ILE A 11 -13.58 12.28 1.27
N ILE A 12 -12.61 11.54 0.72
CA ILE A 12 -12.63 11.11 -0.68
C ILE A 12 -12.74 9.59 -0.72
N MET A 13 -13.78 9.09 -1.36
CA MET A 13 -14.13 7.68 -1.44
C MET A 13 -14.21 7.23 -2.90
N PRO A 14 -13.13 6.65 -3.49
CA PRO A 14 -13.20 6.05 -4.81
C PRO A 14 -14.11 4.83 -4.80
N ALA A 15 -15.03 4.74 -5.77
CA ALA A 15 -16.00 3.65 -5.88
C ALA A 15 -16.07 3.09 -7.30
N LEU A 16 -16.23 1.76 -7.41
CA LEU A 16 -16.54 1.07 -8.66
C LEU A 16 -17.26 -0.24 -8.38
N ASN A 17 -18.59 -0.29 -8.64
CA ASN A 17 -19.45 -1.44 -8.38
C ASN A 17 -19.41 -1.90 -6.91
N GLU A 18 -19.81 -1.01 -6.02
CA GLU A 18 -19.80 -1.17 -4.55
C GLU A 18 -21.21 -1.08 -3.94
N GLU A 19 -22.26 -1.45 -4.68
CA GLU A 19 -23.65 -1.33 -4.22
C GLU A 19 -23.93 -2.01 -2.88
N LEU A 20 -23.18 -3.08 -2.55
CA LEU A 20 -23.33 -3.83 -1.31
C LEU A 20 -22.69 -3.16 -0.09
N HIS A 21 -21.75 -2.25 -0.30
CA HIS A 21 -20.91 -1.72 0.77
C HIS A 21 -20.95 -0.19 0.91
N ILE A 22 -21.25 0.52 -0.18
CA ILE A 22 -21.09 1.99 -0.24
C ILE A 22 -21.89 2.73 0.84
N ARG A 23 -23.14 2.33 1.14
CA ARG A 23 -23.96 2.97 2.17
C ARG A 23 -23.34 2.84 3.55
N ASP A 24 -22.92 1.62 3.91
CA ASP A 24 -22.30 1.33 5.21
C ASP A 24 -20.94 2.05 5.34
N ALA A 25 -20.14 2.08 4.28
CA ALA A 25 -18.86 2.78 4.28
C ALA A 25 -19.04 4.28 4.50
N VAL A 26 -19.95 4.93 3.76
CA VAL A 26 -20.25 6.36 3.93
C VAL A 26 -20.75 6.63 5.34
N THR A 27 -21.70 5.82 5.83
CA THR A 27 -22.27 5.99 7.18
C THR A 27 -21.23 5.83 8.28
N SER A 28 -20.33 4.84 8.14
CA SER A 28 -19.31 4.56 9.16
C SER A 28 -18.23 5.63 9.26
N VAL A 29 -17.97 6.37 8.16
CA VAL A 29 -16.92 7.40 8.13
C VAL A 29 -17.45 8.81 8.44
N LEU A 30 -18.78 8.96 8.64
CA LEU A 30 -19.39 10.26 8.95
C LEU A 30 -18.75 10.89 10.20
N PRO A 31 -18.19 12.11 10.08
CA PRO A 31 -17.67 12.82 11.24
C PRO A 31 -18.78 13.42 12.11
N ASP A 32 -18.42 13.74 13.34
CA ASP A 32 -19.21 14.60 14.20
C ASP A 32 -19.10 16.07 13.72
N ALA A 33 -20.21 16.61 13.19
CA ALA A 33 -20.24 17.97 12.68
C ALA A 33 -20.03 19.05 13.75
N ASP A 34 -20.10 18.69 15.04
CA ASP A 34 -19.78 19.61 16.14
C ASP A 34 -18.29 19.74 16.38
N ILE A 35 -17.49 18.76 15.91
CA ILE A 35 -16.03 18.72 16.09
C ILE A 35 -15.31 19.19 14.81
N VAL A 36 -15.71 18.69 13.64
CA VAL A 36 -15.10 19.04 12.36
C VAL A 36 -16.14 19.41 11.31
N ASP A 37 -15.84 20.39 10.46
CA ASP A 37 -16.60 20.61 9.24
C ASP A 37 -16.14 19.61 8.17
N TYR A 38 -17.07 19.11 7.37
CA TYR A 38 -16.70 18.07 6.40
C TYR A 38 -17.54 18.10 5.11
N GLU A 39 -16.99 17.50 4.08
CA GLU A 39 -17.68 16.99 2.90
C GLU A 39 -17.23 15.55 2.61
N ILE A 40 -18.09 14.77 1.96
CA ILE A 40 -17.76 13.44 1.46
C ILE A 40 -17.95 13.43 -0.05
N MET A 41 -16.89 13.07 -0.76
CA MET A 41 -16.88 12.98 -2.22
C MET A 41 -16.71 11.52 -2.62
N VAL A 42 -17.76 10.93 -3.21
CA VAL A 42 -17.67 9.60 -3.80
C VAL A 42 -17.26 9.75 -5.25
N ALA A 43 -16.01 9.35 -5.57
CA ALA A 43 -15.44 9.41 -6.92
C ALA A 43 -15.74 8.10 -7.67
N ASP A 44 -16.84 8.09 -8.42
CA ASP A 44 -17.33 6.90 -9.12
C ASP A 44 -16.57 6.64 -10.43
N GLY A 45 -15.99 5.46 -10.56
CA GLY A 45 -15.25 5.00 -11.74
C GLY A 45 -16.12 4.50 -12.91
N GLY A 46 -17.40 4.90 -12.96
CA GLY A 46 -18.37 4.44 -13.96
C GLY A 46 -19.00 3.11 -13.57
N SER A 47 -19.53 3.04 -12.36
CA SER A 47 -20.27 1.88 -11.85
C SER A 47 -21.47 1.55 -12.73
N THR A 48 -21.74 0.26 -12.91
CA THR A 48 -22.83 -0.30 -13.71
C THR A 48 -23.92 -0.93 -12.86
N ASP A 49 -23.69 -1.03 -11.54
CA ASP A 49 -24.63 -1.46 -10.51
C ASP A 49 -25.36 -0.26 -9.88
N ARG A 50 -25.99 -0.47 -8.73
CA ARG A 50 -26.75 0.59 -8.02
C ARG A 50 -25.88 1.57 -7.23
N THR A 51 -24.54 1.47 -7.26
CA THR A 51 -23.63 2.33 -6.49
C THR A 51 -23.97 3.81 -6.63
N ARG A 52 -24.10 4.31 -7.86
CA ARG A 52 -24.41 5.72 -8.14
C ARG A 52 -25.74 6.15 -7.55
N ASN A 53 -26.78 5.33 -7.72
CA ASN A 53 -28.11 5.63 -7.21
C ASN A 53 -28.11 5.73 -5.67
N ILE A 54 -27.42 4.80 -5.01
CA ILE A 54 -27.28 4.79 -3.55
C ILE A 54 -26.58 6.07 -3.06
N VAL A 55 -25.51 6.50 -3.74
CA VAL A 55 -24.80 7.75 -3.38
C VAL A 55 -25.69 8.96 -3.56
N LEU A 56 -26.49 9.02 -4.63
CA LEU A 56 -27.44 10.11 -4.86
C LEU A 56 -28.56 10.13 -3.80
N GLU A 57 -29.07 8.96 -3.39
CA GLU A 57 -30.01 8.84 -2.27
C GLU A 57 -29.40 9.42 -0.97
N ILE A 58 -28.16 9.03 -0.65
CA ILE A 58 -27.45 9.57 0.53
C ILE A 58 -27.26 11.09 0.42
N ALA A 59 -26.94 11.61 -0.77
CA ALA A 59 -26.75 13.05 -1.01
C ALA A 59 -28.03 13.87 -0.77
N VAL A 60 -29.21 13.27 -1.00
CA VAL A 60 -30.50 13.90 -0.64
C VAL A 60 -30.69 13.96 0.87
N GLU A 61 -30.30 12.90 1.60
CA GLU A 61 -30.38 12.83 3.06
C GLU A 61 -29.32 13.70 3.74
N ASN A 62 -28.13 13.79 3.15
CA ASN A 62 -26.98 14.56 3.65
C ASN A 62 -26.34 15.39 2.52
N PRO A 63 -26.63 16.69 2.41
CA PRO A 63 -26.08 17.57 1.36
C PRO A 63 -24.54 17.74 1.39
N ARG A 64 -23.86 17.27 2.44
CA ARG A 64 -22.40 17.25 2.51
C ARG A 64 -21.80 16.08 1.72
N VAL A 65 -22.63 15.12 1.25
CA VAL A 65 -22.21 14.02 0.40
C VAL A 65 -22.46 14.36 -1.06
N ARG A 66 -21.48 14.17 -1.92
CA ARG A 66 -21.61 14.42 -3.36
C ARG A 66 -20.93 13.35 -4.20
N LEU A 67 -21.51 13.08 -5.35
CA LEU A 67 -20.98 12.17 -6.36
C LEU A 67 -20.05 12.94 -7.32
N LEU A 68 -18.87 12.39 -7.60
CA LEU A 68 -17.94 12.86 -8.62
C LEU A 68 -17.80 11.80 -9.71
N ASP A 69 -17.78 12.20 -10.97
CA ASP A 69 -17.46 11.31 -12.08
C ASP A 69 -15.94 11.18 -12.20
N ASN A 70 -15.43 9.94 -12.08
CA ASN A 70 -14.02 9.61 -12.29
C ASN A 70 -13.83 8.87 -13.63
N PRO A 71 -13.63 9.58 -14.75
CA PRO A 71 -13.56 8.97 -16.08
C PRO A 71 -12.33 8.07 -16.27
N LYS A 72 -11.29 8.24 -15.47
CA LYS A 72 -10.09 7.40 -15.49
C LYS A 72 -10.27 6.05 -14.78
N ARG A 73 -11.34 5.87 -13.99
CA ARG A 73 -11.76 4.63 -13.35
C ARG A 73 -10.83 4.06 -12.26
N PHE A 74 -9.59 4.51 -12.18
CA PHE A 74 -8.62 4.05 -11.18
C PHE A 74 -8.84 4.76 -9.84
N GLN A 75 -8.54 4.05 -8.76
CA GLN A 75 -8.63 4.56 -7.39
C GLN A 75 -7.74 5.79 -7.19
N SER A 76 -6.48 5.73 -7.65
CA SER A 76 -5.54 6.86 -7.59
C SER A 76 -6.08 8.12 -8.25
N ALA A 77 -6.67 7.98 -9.44
CA ALA A 77 -7.29 9.11 -10.16
C ALA A 77 -8.51 9.67 -9.43
N GLY A 78 -9.33 8.81 -8.82
CA GLY A 78 -10.48 9.23 -8.01
C GLY A 78 -10.06 10.03 -6.78
N VAL A 79 -8.99 9.61 -6.08
CA VAL A 79 -8.45 10.37 -4.95
C VAL A 79 -7.86 11.70 -5.40
N ASN A 80 -7.10 11.72 -6.49
CA ASN A 80 -6.53 12.96 -7.05
C ASN A 80 -7.64 13.95 -7.45
N LEU A 81 -8.68 13.47 -8.14
CA LEU A 81 -9.83 14.26 -8.53
C LEU A 81 -10.52 14.87 -7.29
N GLY A 82 -10.77 14.07 -6.26
CA GLY A 82 -11.35 14.54 -5.01
C GLY A 82 -10.49 15.58 -4.32
N ALA A 83 -9.16 15.37 -4.26
CA ALA A 83 -8.22 16.31 -3.64
C ALA A 83 -8.23 17.70 -4.31
N VAL A 84 -8.35 17.74 -5.65
CA VAL A 84 -8.44 18.99 -6.42
C VAL A 84 -9.83 19.62 -6.27
N SER A 85 -10.90 18.80 -6.27
CA SER A 85 -12.29 19.24 -6.17
C SER A 85 -12.75 19.56 -4.74
N ALA A 86 -11.87 19.37 -3.75
CA ALA A 86 -12.16 19.59 -2.35
C ALA A 86 -12.46 21.06 -2.03
N HIS A 87 -13.30 21.27 -1.01
CA HIS A 87 -13.65 22.63 -0.56
C HIS A 87 -12.39 23.48 -0.34
N PRO A 88 -12.37 24.74 -0.75
CA PRO A 88 -11.17 25.60 -0.64
C PRO A 88 -10.60 25.70 0.78
N GLU A 89 -11.46 25.64 1.80
CA GLU A 89 -11.06 25.71 3.21
C GLU A 89 -10.63 24.34 3.79
N ALA A 90 -10.75 23.25 3.01
CA ALA A 90 -10.32 21.93 3.48
C ALA A 90 -8.80 21.88 3.60
N ARG A 91 -8.31 21.88 4.84
CA ARG A 91 -6.88 21.74 5.17
C ARG A 91 -6.46 20.28 5.19
N TYR A 92 -7.40 19.37 5.49
CA TYR A 92 -7.18 17.95 5.62
C TYR A 92 -8.00 17.21 4.58
N MET A 93 -7.46 16.10 4.10
CA MET A 93 -8.19 15.13 3.29
C MET A 93 -8.06 13.74 3.88
N LEU A 94 -9.15 12.97 3.82
CA LEU A 94 -9.16 11.55 4.14
C LEU A 94 -9.37 10.74 2.87
N ARG A 95 -8.65 9.64 2.73
CA ARG A 95 -8.98 8.57 1.80
C ARG A 95 -9.80 7.53 2.53
N ALA A 96 -10.99 7.22 2.03
CA ALA A 96 -11.85 6.18 2.54
C ALA A 96 -12.15 5.16 1.44
N ASP A 97 -12.00 3.89 1.73
CA ASP A 97 -12.28 2.79 0.79
C ASP A 97 -13.67 2.21 1.09
N CYS A 98 -14.46 1.89 0.05
CA CYS A 98 -15.86 1.47 0.19
C CYS A 98 -16.08 0.13 0.92
N HIS A 99 -15.05 -0.72 0.99
CA HIS A 99 -15.12 -2.05 1.61
C HIS A 99 -14.45 -2.11 2.99
N PHE A 100 -14.30 -0.97 3.65
CA PHE A 100 -13.85 -0.85 5.03
C PHE A 100 -14.98 -0.39 5.95
N HIS A 101 -14.85 -0.76 7.21
CA HIS A 101 -15.65 -0.19 8.29
C HIS A 101 -14.73 0.63 9.18
N TYR A 102 -15.10 1.90 9.41
CA TYR A 102 -14.32 2.89 10.13
C TYR A 102 -14.77 2.97 11.59
N PRO A 103 -13.83 3.09 12.54
CA PRO A 103 -14.19 3.28 13.94
C PRO A 103 -14.81 4.68 14.16
N LYS A 104 -15.68 4.79 15.17
CA LYS A 104 -16.32 6.05 15.53
C LYS A 104 -15.27 7.15 15.77
N GLY A 105 -15.55 8.35 15.26
CA GLY A 105 -14.64 9.49 15.38
C GLY A 105 -13.35 9.34 14.56
N PHE A 106 -13.39 8.58 13.47
CA PHE A 106 -12.21 8.28 12.66
C PHE A 106 -11.58 9.53 12.08
N ALA A 107 -12.39 10.38 11.44
CA ALA A 107 -11.90 11.58 10.77
C ALA A 107 -11.32 12.59 11.76
N GLU A 108 -12.02 12.83 12.86
CA GLU A 108 -11.61 13.76 13.93
C GLU A 108 -10.29 13.33 14.55
N ARG A 109 -10.16 12.05 14.86
CA ARG A 109 -8.94 11.49 15.46
C ARG A 109 -7.78 11.46 14.47
N CYS A 110 -8.02 11.28 13.17
CA CYS A 110 -7.00 11.44 12.14
C CYS A 110 -6.47 12.87 12.09
N VAL A 111 -7.37 13.87 12.12
CA VAL A 111 -6.99 15.30 12.14
C VAL A 111 -6.22 15.63 13.39
N ALA A 112 -6.72 15.23 14.57
CA ALA A 112 -6.03 15.45 15.84
C ALA A 112 -4.61 14.82 15.83
N THR A 113 -4.45 13.63 15.27
CA THR A 113 -3.14 12.97 15.12
C THR A 113 -2.19 13.77 14.22
N ILE A 114 -2.69 14.35 13.11
CA ILE A 114 -1.88 15.21 12.23
C ILE A 114 -1.38 16.43 12.99
N GLU A 115 -2.27 17.09 13.74
CA GLU A 115 -1.96 18.31 14.48
C GLU A 115 -1.03 18.03 15.67
N GLU A 116 -1.32 17.01 16.48
CA GLU A 116 -0.54 16.65 17.67
C GLU A 116 0.91 16.26 17.35
N HIS A 117 1.11 15.49 16.27
CA HIS A 117 2.44 14.98 15.91
C HIS A 117 3.14 15.81 14.83
N ASP A 118 2.48 16.86 14.31
CA ASP A 118 2.95 17.71 13.20
C ASP A 118 3.46 16.86 12.04
N VAL A 119 2.58 16.01 11.48
CA VAL A 119 2.89 15.08 10.40
C VAL A 119 2.09 15.41 9.13
N ALA A 120 2.59 15.04 7.99
CA ALA A 120 1.91 15.27 6.72
C ALA A 120 0.88 14.17 6.39
N SER A 121 1.06 12.97 6.94
CA SER A 121 0.18 11.83 6.68
C SER A 121 -0.02 10.98 7.93
N VAL A 122 -1.25 10.52 8.11
CA VAL A 122 -1.62 9.48 9.09
C VAL A 122 -1.99 8.22 8.34
N VAL A 123 -1.39 7.12 8.77
CA VAL A 123 -1.68 5.76 8.30
C VAL A 123 -2.22 4.93 9.44
N VAL A 124 -3.00 3.91 9.12
CA VAL A 124 -3.71 3.10 10.12
C VAL A 124 -3.50 1.61 9.89
N PRO A 125 -3.59 0.77 10.94
CA PRO A 125 -3.57 -0.66 10.77
C PRO A 125 -4.86 -1.14 10.08
N MET A 126 -4.73 -2.18 9.25
CA MET A 126 -5.85 -2.93 8.71
C MET A 126 -6.01 -4.23 9.49
N LEU A 127 -7.11 -4.37 10.21
CA LEU A 127 -7.51 -5.62 10.84
C LEU A 127 -8.35 -6.43 9.86
N THR A 128 -7.80 -7.49 9.33
CA THR A 128 -8.54 -8.38 8.44
C THR A 128 -9.45 -9.30 9.25
N VAL A 129 -10.74 -9.26 8.96
CA VAL A 129 -11.78 -10.06 9.63
C VAL A 129 -12.56 -10.86 8.59
N GLY A 130 -12.72 -12.15 8.80
CA GLY A 130 -13.50 -13.05 7.95
C GLY A 130 -14.88 -13.33 8.50
N SER A 131 -15.89 -13.38 7.64
CA SER A 131 -17.27 -13.79 7.97
C SER A 131 -17.61 -15.21 7.51
N THR A 132 -16.80 -15.78 6.63
CA THR A 132 -16.94 -17.16 6.16
C THR A 132 -15.69 -17.96 6.49
N CYS A 133 -15.78 -19.29 6.47
CA CYS A 133 -14.62 -20.18 6.73
C CYS A 133 -13.42 -19.84 5.85
N MET A 134 -13.64 -19.57 4.56
CA MET A 134 -12.59 -19.18 3.63
C MET A 134 -11.98 -17.82 4.00
N GLN A 135 -12.82 -16.85 4.32
CA GLN A 135 -12.36 -15.52 4.72
C GLN A 135 -11.64 -15.53 6.07
N GLU A 136 -12.05 -16.36 7.03
CA GLU A 136 -11.33 -16.56 8.30
C GLU A 136 -9.91 -17.09 8.06
N ALA A 137 -9.76 -18.07 7.15
CA ALA A 137 -8.45 -18.61 6.79
C ALA A 137 -7.57 -17.53 6.12
N PHE A 138 -8.14 -16.72 5.21
CA PHE A 138 -7.41 -15.63 4.55
C PHE A 138 -7.04 -14.52 5.53
N ALA A 139 -7.96 -14.16 6.45
CA ALA A 139 -7.70 -13.21 7.51
C ALA A 139 -6.55 -13.68 8.42
N ALA A 140 -6.56 -14.93 8.83
CA ALA A 140 -5.50 -15.51 9.64
C ALA A 140 -4.14 -15.49 8.93
N ALA A 141 -4.12 -15.82 7.62
CA ALA A 141 -2.90 -15.71 6.82
C ALA A 141 -2.42 -14.25 6.72
N GLN A 142 -3.30 -13.31 6.35
CA GLN A 142 -2.96 -11.89 6.17
C GLN A 142 -2.52 -11.20 7.45
N ASN A 143 -3.07 -11.56 8.60
CA ASN A 143 -2.69 -11.01 9.90
C ASN A 143 -1.44 -11.69 10.50
N SER A 144 -0.98 -12.81 9.93
CA SER A 144 0.18 -13.56 10.43
C SER A 144 1.50 -13.03 9.88
N ARG A 145 2.59 -13.22 10.65
CA ARG A 145 3.95 -12.91 10.17
C ARG A 145 4.34 -13.74 8.94
N LEU A 146 3.82 -14.96 8.82
CA LEU A 146 4.05 -15.80 7.65
C LEU A 146 3.47 -15.15 6.38
N GLY A 147 2.25 -14.62 6.44
CA GLY A 147 1.60 -14.03 5.27
C GLY A 147 1.98 -12.58 4.95
N ASN A 148 2.29 -11.76 5.98
CA ASN A 148 2.57 -10.32 5.80
C ASN A 148 4.05 -9.93 5.96
N GLY A 149 4.93 -10.89 6.28
CA GLY A 149 6.36 -10.63 6.47
C GLY A 149 6.67 -9.66 7.63
N GLY A 150 5.76 -9.49 8.60
CA GLY A 150 5.92 -8.57 9.73
C GLY A 150 5.78 -7.09 9.35
N SER A 151 4.90 -6.77 8.42
CA SER A 151 4.63 -5.38 8.02
C SER A 151 4.03 -4.56 9.16
N ALA A 152 4.57 -3.37 9.43
CA ALA A 152 4.17 -2.52 10.56
C ALA A 152 2.67 -2.13 10.51
N HIS A 153 2.13 -1.83 9.33
CA HIS A 153 0.71 -1.48 9.13
C HIS A 153 -0.28 -2.66 9.34
N ARG A 154 0.22 -3.83 9.69
CA ARG A 154 -0.56 -5.00 10.14
C ARG A 154 -0.36 -5.28 11.64
N SER A 155 0.42 -4.46 12.33
CA SER A 155 0.69 -4.62 13.76
C SER A 155 -0.18 -3.66 14.55
N ILE A 156 -1.10 -4.20 15.34
CA ILE A 156 -1.91 -3.43 16.29
C ILE A 156 -1.09 -3.23 17.57
N GLY A 157 -1.16 -2.04 18.18
CA GLY A 157 -0.64 -1.77 19.51
C GLY A 157 0.67 -0.97 19.59
N LYS A 158 1.19 -0.45 18.47
CA LYS A 158 2.32 0.50 18.50
C LYS A 158 2.10 1.64 17.51
N SER A 159 1.76 2.80 18.03
CA SER A 159 1.76 4.05 17.27
C SER A 159 3.17 4.62 17.14
N GLY A 160 3.45 5.39 16.10
CA GLY A 160 4.73 6.04 15.92
C GLY A 160 5.04 6.40 14.48
N LEU A 161 6.20 7.02 14.26
CA LEU A 161 6.67 7.38 12.92
C LEU A 161 7.01 6.14 12.10
N VAL A 162 6.58 6.12 10.84
CA VAL A 162 6.80 5.03 9.89
C VAL A 162 7.17 5.59 8.51
N GLU A 163 7.69 4.73 7.65
CA GLU A 163 7.99 5.11 6.25
C GLU A 163 6.85 4.78 5.28
N HIS A 164 5.88 3.97 5.72
CA HIS A 164 4.80 3.48 4.86
C HIS A 164 3.70 2.81 5.68
N GLY A 165 2.45 3.01 5.26
CA GLY A 165 1.29 2.35 5.84
C GLY A 165 0.06 2.40 4.94
N HIS A 166 -1.09 1.95 5.46
CA HIS A 166 -2.36 2.13 4.78
C HIS A 166 -2.87 3.55 5.04
N HIS A 167 -3.07 4.30 3.98
CA HIS A 167 -3.41 5.71 4.07
C HIS A 167 -4.79 5.92 4.68
N ALA A 168 -4.88 6.92 5.57
CA ALA A 168 -6.12 7.39 6.16
C ALA A 168 -6.31 8.90 5.93
N ALA A 169 -5.35 9.72 6.36
CA ALA A 169 -5.48 11.17 6.27
C ALA A 169 -4.16 11.86 5.86
N PHE A 170 -4.32 13.06 5.28
CA PHE A 170 -3.20 13.88 4.79
C PHE A 170 -3.45 15.36 5.10
N ARG A 171 -2.37 16.10 5.23
CA ARG A 171 -2.37 17.54 4.95
C ARG A 171 -2.58 17.73 3.45
N ARG A 172 -3.69 18.35 3.06
CA ARG A 172 -4.07 18.51 1.65
C ARG A 172 -3.05 19.31 0.85
N ASP A 173 -2.50 20.37 1.43
CA ASP A 173 -1.46 21.20 0.79
C ASP A 173 -0.23 20.38 0.41
N VAL A 174 0.22 19.47 1.28
CA VAL A 174 1.36 18.58 1.03
C VAL A 174 1.00 17.54 -0.05
N PHE A 175 -0.20 16.97 0.00
CA PHE A 175 -0.67 16.02 -1.01
C PHE A 175 -0.68 16.65 -2.42
N LEU A 176 -1.23 17.85 -2.55
CA LEU A 176 -1.28 18.60 -3.81
C LEU A 176 0.11 19.05 -4.27
N LYS A 177 0.96 19.50 -3.36
CA LYS A 177 2.36 19.89 -3.66
C LYS A 177 3.16 18.74 -4.27
N LEU A 178 2.90 17.49 -3.83
CA LEU A 178 3.51 16.29 -4.40
C LEU A 178 2.86 15.83 -5.71
N GLY A 179 1.80 16.49 -6.17
CA GLY A 179 1.05 16.13 -7.37
C GLY A 179 0.09 14.95 -7.20
N GLY A 180 -0.24 14.60 -5.95
CA GLY A 180 -1.12 13.48 -5.64
C GLY A 180 -0.51 12.11 -5.90
N TYR A 181 -1.36 11.10 -6.04
CA TYR A 181 -0.93 9.76 -6.43
C TYR A 181 -0.48 9.71 -7.89
N ASP A 182 0.54 8.89 -8.17
CA ASP A 182 0.93 8.58 -9.54
C ASP A 182 -0.11 7.63 -10.17
N GLU A 183 -0.88 8.16 -11.11
CA GLU A 183 -1.97 7.44 -11.78
C GLU A 183 -1.49 6.32 -12.71
N SER A 184 -0.19 6.23 -12.99
CA SER A 184 0.38 5.07 -13.69
C SER A 184 0.43 3.81 -12.81
N PHE A 185 0.26 3.98 -11.48
CA PHE A 185 0.14 2.89 -10.53
C PHE A 185 -1.32 2.51 -10.34
N THR A 186 -1.68 1.32 -10.79
CA THR A 186 -3.01 0.74 -10.54
C THR A 186 -3.11 0.08 -9.17
N HIS A 187 -1.98 -0.21 -8.55
CA HIS A 187 -1.84 -0.83 -7.22
C HIS A 187 -0.53 -0.37 -6.60
N ASN A 188 -0.51 -0.24 -5.26
CA ASN A 188 0.64 0.23 -4.50
C ASN A 188 1.01 1.70 -4.73
N GLU A 189 0.04 2.50 -5.19
CA GLU A 189 0.13 3.95 -5.33
C GLU A 189 0.44 4.63 -4.00
N ASP A 190 -0.07 4.04 -2.90
CA ASP A 190 0.18 4.46 -1.52
C ASP A 190 1.68 4.39 -1.16
N ALA A 191 2.32 3.27 -1.42
CA ALA A 191 3.74 3.11 -1.12
C ALA A 191 4.65 3.95 -2.02
N GLU A 192 4.22 4.24 -3.23
CA GLU A 192 4.90 5.15 -4.14
C GLU A 192 4.81 6.60 -3.62
N PHE A 193 3.61 7.01 -3.20
CA PHE A 193 3.37 8.34 -2.63
C PHE A 193 4.14 8.53 -1.31
N ASP A 194 4.08 7.57 -0.39
CA ASP A 194 4.83 7.59 0.86
C ASP A 194 6.32 7.79 0.62
N ARG A 195 6.88 7.14 -0.41
CA ARG A 195 8.29 7.33 -0.75
C ARG A 195 8.60 8.77 -1.16
N ARG A 196 7.74 9.39 -2.01
CA ARG A 196 7.91 10.81 -2.38
C ARG A 196 7.76 11.73 -1.18
N LEU A 197 6.81 11.42 -0.30
CA LEU A 197 6.55 12.20 0.91
C LEU A 197 7.76 12.18 1.85
N VAL A 198 8.34 11.00 2.11
CA VAL A 198 9.56 10.86 2.93
C VAL A 198 10.77 11.53 2.26
N MET A 199 10.90 11.47 0.94
CA MET A 199 11.98 12.17 0.21
C MET A 199 11.86 13.69 0.26
N LEU A 200 10.65 14.22 0.45
CA LEU A 200 10.42 15.65 0.69
C LEU A 200 10.79 16.08 2.13
N GLY A 201 11.13 15.13 3.00
CA GLY A 201 11.41 15.37 4.42
C GLY A 201 10.17 15.37 5.32
N GLU A 202 9.01 15.04 4.76
CA GLU A 202 7.76 14.98 5.50
C GLU A 202 7.64 13.68 6.31
N ARG A 203 6.82 13.72 7.36
CA ARG A 203 6.66 12.61 8.30
C ARG A 203 5.32 11.93 8.14
N ILE A 204 5.32 10.61 8.36
CA ILE A 204 4.15 9.73 8.36
C ILE A 204 4.00 9.13 9.75
N TYR A 205 2.80 9.19 10.32
CA TYR A 205 2.51 8.62 11.62
C TYR A 205 1.52 7.46 11.52
N LEU A 206 1.87 6.32 12.09
CA LEU A 206 0.96 5.18 12.28
C LEU A 206 0.18 5.38 13.58
N ASN A 207 -1.13 5.58 13.48
CA ASN A 207 -2.01 5.58 14.64
C ASN A 207 -2.65 4.20 14.81
N SER A 208 -2.13 3.40 15.74
CA SER A 208 -2.59 2.03 15.96
C SER A 208 -4.00 1.90 16.54
N ASP A 209 -4.52 2.98 17.14
CA ASP A 209 -5.84 3.00 17.77
C ASP A 209 -6.98 3.27 16.77
N LEU A 210 -6.62 3.58 15.53
CA LEU A 210 -7.54 3.84 14.41
C LEU A 210 -7.60 2.68 13.43
N ALA A 211 -7.40 1.44 13.91
CA ALA A 211 -7.46 0.27 13.04
C ALA A 211 -8.80 0.18 12.31
N VAL A 212 -8.74 0.04 10.98
CA VAL A 212 -9.91 -0.17 10.14
C VAL A 212 -10.16 -1.66 9.93
N THR A 213 -11.44 -2.05 9.87
CA THR A 213 -11.81 -3.45 9.59
C THR A 213 -11.84 -3.67 8.09
N TYR A 214 -11.09 -4.66 7.63
CA TYR A 214 -11.01 -5.08 6.24
C TYR A 214 -11.56 -6.49 6.05
N TYR A 215 -12.44 -6.69 5.07
CA TYR A 215 -12.96 -8.00 4.70
C TYR A 215 -12.16 -8.58 3.53
N PRO A 216 -11.52 -9.75 3.69
CA PRO A 216 -10.67 -10.32 2.65
C PRO A 216 -11.49 -10.91 1.50
N ARG A 217 -10.82 -11.22 0.41
CA ARG A 217 -11.42 -11.88 -0.76
C ARG A 217 -12.10 -13.19 -0.36
N THR A 218 -13.06 -13.63 -1.19
CA THR A 218 -13.89 -14.82 -0.91
C THR A 218 -13.42 -16.10 -1.59
N SER A 219 -12.39 -16.02 -2.46
CA SER A 219 -11.87 -17.18 -3.19
C SER A 219 -10.35 -17.12 -3.35
N PHE A 220 -9.70 -18.29 -3.48
CA PHE A 220 -8.27 -18.38 -3.76
C PHE A 220 -7.86 -17.68 -5.07
N LYS A 221 -8.71 -17.74 -6.10
CA LYS A 221 -8.46 -17.04 -7.38
C LYS A 221 -8.40 -15.52 -7.20
N SER A 222 -9.32 -14.93 -6.43
CA SER A 222 -9.34 -13.50 -6.17
C SER A 222 -8.20 -13.09 -5.23
N LEU A 223 -7.84 -13.94 -4.24
CA LEU A 223 -6.68 -13.74 -3.36
C LEU A 223 -5.37 -13.76 -4.19
N ALA A 224 -5.21 -14.76 -5.07
CA ALA A 224 -4.04 -14.87 -5.94
C ALA A 224 -3.88 -13.62 -6.83
N ARG A 225 -4.97 -13.18 -7.47
CA ARG A 225 -4.95 -11.96 -8.29
C ARG A 225 -4.58 -10.72 -7.49
N GLN A 226 -5.11 -10.56 -6.28
CA GLN A 226 -4.79 -9.44 -5.38
C GLN A 226 -3.29 -9.42 -5.06
N TYR A 227 -2.73 -10.56 -4.63
CA TYR A 227 -1.30 -10.63 -4.27
C TYR A 227 -0.37 -10.52 -5.46
N TRP A 228 -0.78 -10.97 -6.64
CA TRP A 228 -0.02 -10.76 -7.87
C TRP A 228 0.13 -9.26 -8.16
N TRP A 229 -0.96 -8.48 -8.05
CA TRP A 229 -0.92 -7.04 -8.23
C TRP A 229 -0.14 -6.33 -7.12
N HIS A 230 -0.19 -6.80 -5.89
CA HIS A 230 0.66 -6.26 -4.82
C HIS A 230 2.16 -6.46 -5.10
N GLY A 231 2.56 -7.63 -5.60
CA GLY A 231 3.94 -7.89 -6.02
C GLY A 231 4.36 -7.01 -7.19
N TRP A 232 3.51 -6.91 -8.21
CA TRP A 232 3.73 -6.05 -9.38
C TRP A 232 3.91 -4.58 -8.99
N GLY A 233 3.00 -4.01 -8.20
CA GLY A 233 3.06 -2.63 -7.74
C GLY A 233 4.29 -2.36 -6.89
N ARG A 234 4.64 -3.28 -5.96
CA ARG A 234 5.84 -3.15 -5.12
C ARG A 234 7.12 -3.13 -5.96
N ALA A 235 7.25 -3.99 -6.94
CA ALA A 235 8.38 -3.95 -7.87
C ALA A 235 8.42 -2.63 -8.66
N GLY A 236 7.26 -2.12 -9.10
CA GLY A 236 7.14 -0.80 -9.75
C GLY A 236 7.69 0.33 -8.91
N THR A 237 7.26 0.43 -7.64
CA THR A 237 7.76 1.44 -6.68
C THR A 237 9.27 1.33 -6.49
N MET A 238 9.81 0.10 -6.35
CA MET A 238 11.24 -0.11 -6.16
C MET A 238 12.06 0.30 -7.38
N ILE A 239 11.60 -0.04 -8.58
CA ILE A 239 12.28 0.31 -9.83
C ILE A 239 12.26 1.82 -10.03
N LYS A 240 11.08 2.46 -9.85
CA LYS A 240 10.92 3.91 -10.02
C LYS A 240 11.83 4.72 -9.11
N HIS A 241 11.93 4.32 -7.83
CA HIS A 241 12.68 5.06 -6.81
C HIS A 241 14.04 4.46 -6.48
N ALA A 242 14.52 3.50 -7.26
CA ALA A 242 15.81 2.83 -7.06
C ALA A 242 15.99 2.28 -5.63
N ILE A 243 14.94 1.67 -5.06
CA ILE A 243 14.93 1.16 -3.69
C ILE A 243 15.52 -0.25 -3.66
N VAL A 244 16.52 -0.47 -2.79
CA VAL A 244 17.03 -1.83 -2.52
C VAL A 244 15.97 -2.62 -1.76
N PRO A 245 15.58 -3.83 -2.26
CA PRO A 245 14.57 -4.64 -1.60
C PRO A 245 15.03 -5.13 -0.22
N ARG A 246 14.12 -5.09 0.76
CA ARG A 246 14.35 -5.69 2.10
C ARG A 246 14.26 -7.22 2.01
N LEU A 247 14.92 -7.95 2.91
CA LEU A 247 14.94 -9.42 2.91
C LEU A 247 13.55 -10.05 2.78
N ARG A 248 12.54 -9.52 3.52
CA ARG A 248 11.15 -10.00 3.44
C ARG A 248 10.51 -9.86 2.05
N GLN A 249 11.05 -8.99 1.19
CA GLN A 249 10.55 -8.75 -0.17
C GLN A 249 11.29 -9.61 -1.21
N VAL A 250 12.50 -10.06 -0.88
CA VAL A 250 13.31 -10.94 -1.74
C VAL A 250 12.99 -12.42 -1.48
N LEU A 251 12.59 -12.74 -0.25
CA LEU A 251 12.35 -14.12 0.16
C LEU A 251 11.28 -14.86 -0.68
N PRO A 252 10.06 -14.30 -0.93
CA PRO A 252 9.07 -14.98 -1.77
C PRO A 252 9.53 -15.24 -3.21
N PRO A 253 10.17 -14.30 -3.94
CA PRO A 253 10.81 -14.56 -5.24
C PRO A 253 11.86 -15.68 -5.20
N ILE A 254 12.73 -15.72 -4.18
CA ILE A 254 13.73 -16.77 -4.02
C ILE A 254 13.03 -18.12 -3.84
N VAL A 255 12.06 -18.22 -2.94
CA VAL A 255 11.30 -19.46 -2.70
C VAL A 255 10.64 -19.95 -3.99
N LEU A 256 10.00 -19.05 -4.75
CA LEU A 256 9.39 -19.41 -6.04
C LEU A 256 10.44 -19.96 -7.02
N ILE A 257 11.57 -19.26 -7.20
CA ILE A 257 12.63 -19.68 -8.13
C ILE A 257 13.20 -21.04 -7.71
N VAL A 258 13.48 -21.22 -6.42
CA VAL A 258 14.03 -22.48 -5.88
C VAL A 258 13.03 -23.63 -6.06
N CYS A 259 11.74 -23.41 -5.78
CA CYS A 259 10.71 -24.44 -5.98
C CYS A 259 10.55 -24.81 -7.47
N VAL A 260 10.59 -23.84 -8.37
CA VAL A 260 10.52 -24.10 -9.83
C VAL A 260 11.77 -24.84 -10.30
N ALA A 261 12.96 -24.40 -9.88
CA ALA A 261 14.20 -25.09 -10.22
C ALA A 261 14.22 -26.54 -9.71
N ALA A 262 13.79 -26.76 -8.47
CA ALA A 262 13.67 -28.10 -7.89
C ALA A 262 12.66 -28.98 -8.65
N ALA A 263 11.53 -28.42 -9.06
CA ALA A 263 10.54 -29.12 -9.88
C ALA A 263 11.10 -29.51 -11.27
N LEU A 264 11.91 -28.64 -11.89
CA LEU A 264 12.58 -28.95 -13.14
C LEU A 264 13.69 -30.02 -12.95
N LEU A 265 14.49 -29.91 -11.89
CA LEU A 265 15.53 -30.87 -11.56
C LEU A 265 14.96 -32.26 -11.21
N SER A 266 13.72 -32.32 -10.74
CA SER A 266 13.06 -33.60 -10.42
C SER A 266 12.82 -34.49 -11.65
N LEU A 267 12.89 -33.93 -12.85
CA LEU A 267 12.89 -34.71 -14.10
C LEU A 267 14.16 -35.56 -14.27
N LEU A 268 15.26 -35.20 -13.57
CA LEU A 268 16.53 -35.93 -13.56
C LEU A 268 16.69 -36.73 -12.26
N ASP A 269 16.32 -36.19 -11.12
CA ASP A 269 16.36 -36.82 -9.81
C ASP A 269 15.13 -36.40 -8.95
N ALA A 270 14.22 -37.35 -8.72
CA ALA A 270 13.00 -37.15 -7.93
C ALA A 270 13.28 -36.60 -6.51
N ARG A 271 14.51 -36.79 -5.96
CA ARG A 271 14.88 -36.24 -4.65
C ARG A 271 14.82 -34.73 -4.60
N ALA A 272 14.92 -34.04 -5.74
CA ALA A 272 14.79 -32.60 -5.81
C ALA A 272 13.42 -32.09 -5.31
N LEU A 273 12.35 -32.93 -5.37
CA LEU A 273 11.03 -32.60 -4.84
C LEU A 273 10.98 -32.43 -3.31
N VAL A 274 12.01 -32.86 -2.59
CA VAL A 274 12.13 -32.64 -1.15
C VAL A 274 12.09 -31.15 -0.80
N VAL A 275 12.66 -30.29 -1.64
CA VAL A 275 12.71 -28.84 -1.41
C VAL A 275 11.31 -28.19 -1.40
N PRO A 276 10.49 -28.30 -2.47
CA PRO A 276 9.13 -27.76 -2.42
C PRO A 276 8.26 -28.50 -1.40
N ALA A 277 8.47 -29.80 -1.14
CA ALA A 277 7.73 -30.57 -0.14
C ALA A 277 7.94 -30.01 1.28
N ILE A 278 9.17 -29.64 1.66
CA ILE A 278 9.47 -28.99 2.95
C ILE A 278 8.72 -27.67 3.07
N TYR A 279 8.74 -26.82 2.03
CA TYR A 279 8.02 -25.54 2.04
C TYR A 279 6.50 -25.74 2.20
N ILE A 280 5.91 -26.66 1.44
CA ILE A 280 4.50 -27.00 1.51
C ILE A 280 4.15 -27.52 2.90
N ALA A 281 4.93 -28.48 3.42
CA ALA A 281 4.72 -29.04 4.74
C ALA A 281 4.80 -28.00 5.85
N ALA A 282 5.76 -27.08 5.78
CA ALA A 282 5.89 -25.98 6.74
C ALA A 282 4.67 -25.05 6.73
N CYS A 283 4.16 -24.67 5.55
CA CYS A 283 2.95 -23.87 5.44
C CYS A 283 1.70 -24.60 5.95
N ILE A 284 1.52 -25.88 5.61
CA ILE A 284 0.41 -26.69 6.11
C ILE A 284 0.50 -26.83 7.64
N ALA A 285 1.67 -27.18 8.16
CA ALA A 285 1.88 -27.31 9.61
C ALA A 285 1.53 -26.01 10.35
N TRP A 286 1.93 -24.86 9.79
CA TRP A 286 1.55 -23.56 10.35
C TRP A 286 0.04 -23.38 10.41
N GLY A 287 -0.70 -23.68 9.33
CA GLY A 287 -2.15 -23.59 9.29
C GLY A 287 -2.81 -24.54 10.32
N LEU A 288 -2.31 -25.77 10.46
CA LEU A 288 -2.79 -26.73 11.45
C LEU A 288 -2.54 -26.24 12.89
N VAL A 289 -1.36 -25.69 13.17
CA VAL A 289 -1.04 -25.08 14.48
C VAL A 289 -2.02 -23.97 14.82
N LEU A 290 -2.31 -23.08 13.86
CA LEU A 290 -3.31 -22.02 14.07
C LEU A 290 -4.70 -22.59 14.33
N ALA A 291 -5.12 -23.61 13.59
CA ALA A 291 -6.42 -24.25 13.76
C ALA A 291 -6.58 -24.88 15.16
N VAL A 292 -5.58 -25.63 15.60
CA VAL A 292 -5.55 -26.27 16.93
C VAL A 292 -5.52 -25.22 18.04
N ARG A 293 -4.59 -24.24 17.94
CA ARG A 293 -4.41 -23.21 18.97
C ARG A 293 -5.66 -22.35 19.18
N ASN A 294 -6.37 -22.03 18.10
CA ASN A 294 -7.57 -21.21 18.16
C ASN A 294 -8.88 -22.03 18.20
N ARG A 295 -8.79 -23.37 18.20
CA ARG A 295 -9.95 -24.28 18.17
C ARG A 295 -10.92 -24.00 17.02
N ARG A 296 -10.39 -23.66 15.82
CA ARG A 296 -11.15 -23.28 14.62
C ARG A 296 -10.58 -24.00 13.40
N ILE A 297 -11.32 -24.99 12.91
CA ILE A 297 -10.86 -25.85 11.80
C ILE A 297 -10.63 -25.08 10.50
N CYS A 298 -11.40 -24.03 10.25
CA CYS A 298 -11.25 -23.17 9.07
C CYS A 298 -9.83 -22.60 8.94
N LEU A 299 -9.15 -22.36 10.07
CA LEU A 299 -7.79 -21.81 10.08
C LEU A 299 -6.73 -22.78 9.53
N ALA A 300 -7.04 -24.07 9.38
CA ALA A 300 -6.13 -25.02 8.74
C ALA A 300 -5.82 -24.60 7.28
N LEU A 301 -6.79 -23.96 6.59
CA LEU A 301 -6.59 -23.44 5.23
C LEU A 301 -5.67 -22.20 5.17
N SER A 302 -5.31 -21.59 6.30
CA SER A 302 -4.45 -20.41 6.32
C SER A 302 -3.05 -20.66 5.79
N GLY A 303 -2.53 -21.89 5.95
CA GLY A 303 -1.26 -22.31 5.36
C GLY A 303 -1.31 -22.33 3.83
N LEU A 304 -2.39 -22.86 3.25
CA LEU A 304 -2.61 -22.82 1.82
C LEU A 304 -2.80 -21.36 1.31
N ALA A 305 -3.54 -20.57 2.07
CA ALA A 305 -3.68 -19.13 1.76
C ALA A 305 -2.34 -18.41 1.73
N ALA A 306 -1.46 -18.66 2.71
CA ALA A 306 -0.11 -18.08 2.73
C ALA A 306 0.73 -18.52 1.51
N MET A 307 0.67 -19.81 1.12
CA MET A 307 1.35 -20.28 -0.10
C MET A 307 0.85 -19.53 -1.35
N VAL A 308 -0.48 -19.39 -1.51
CA VAL A 308 -1.06 -18.64 -2.63
C VAL A 308 -0.59 -17.19 -2.62
N MET A 309 -0.58 -16.53 -1.45
CA MET A 309 -0.08 -15.17 -1.28
C MET A 309 1.38 -15.04 -1.70
N HIS A 310 2.26 -15.93 -1.22
CA HIS A 310 3.70 -15.90 -1.54
C HIS A 310 3.97 -16.12 -3.02
N MET A 311 3.38 -17.17 -3.61
CA MET A 311 3.63 -17.54 -5.01
C MET A 311 3.09 -16.47 -5.97
N SER A 312 1.88 -15.96 -5.69
CA SER A 312 1.26 -14.93 -6.52
C SER A 312 2.01 -13.60 -6.41
N TRP A 313 2.39 -13.19 -5.20
CA TRP A 313 3.18 -11.98 -4.98
C TRP A 313 4.54 -12.06 -5.69
N ALA A 314 5.25 -13.17 -5.53
CA ALA A 314 6.54 -13.42 -6.18
C ALA A 314 6.41 -13.40 -7.71
N SER A 315 5.39 -14.04 -8.27
CA SER A 315 5.12 -14.05 -9.72
C SER A 315 4.88 -12.64 -10.25
N GLY A 316 4.04 -11.85 -9.57
CA GLY A 316 3.78 -10.45 -9.95
C GLY A 316 5.04 -9.60 -9.90
N PHE A 317 5.82 -9.73 -8.82
CA PHE A 317 7.09 -9.03 -8.62
C PHE A 317 8.09 -9.35 -9.75
N LEU A 318 8.36 -10.64 -9.98
CA LEU A 318 9.31 -11.08 -11.02
C LEU A 318 8.85 -10.69 -12.42
N THR A 319 7.54 -10.76 -12.71
CA THR A 319 6.98 -10.34 -14.00
C THR A 319 7.23 -8.84 -14.23
N LYS A 320 7.03 -7.99 -13.21
CA LYS A 320 7.31 -6.54 -13.33
C LYS A 320 8.80 -6.27 -13.54
N VAL A 321 9.67 -6.92 -12.75
CA VAL A 321 11.13 -6.79 -12.89
C VAL A 321 11.59 -7.19 -14.29
N TRP A 322 11.06 -8.31 -14.81
CA TRP A 322 11.41 -8.77 -16.16
C TRP A 322 10.92 -7.82 -17.27
N ARG A 323 9.69 -7.31 -17.14
CA ARG A 323 9.14 -6.32 -18.11
C ARG A 323 9.86 -4.98 -18.09
N SER A 324 10.38 -4.58 -16.93
CA SER A 324 11.15 -3.34 -16.75
C SER A 324 12.66 -3.57 -16.71
N ARG A 325 13.17 -4.64 -17.32
CA ARG A 325 14.60 -5.01 -17.25
C ARG A 325 15.56 -3.93 -17.75
N SER A 326 15.15 -3.13 -18.72
CA SER A 326 15.93 -1.98 -19.19
C SER A 326 16.17 -0.94 -18.09
N ASP A 327 15.11 -0.63 -17.32
CA ASP A 327 15.17 0.36 -16.24
C ASP A 327 15.97 -0.20 -15.06
N VAL A 328 15.82 -1.49 -14.76
CA VAL A 328 16.59 -2.20 -13.73
C VAL A 328 18.09 -2.20 -14.07
N LEU A 329 18.44 -2.48 -15.33
CA LEU A 329 19.83 -2.44 -15.80
C LEU A 329 20.40 -1.03 -15.76
N ALA A 330 19.63 -0.02 -16.15
CA ALA A 330 20.03 1.38 -16.07
C ALA A 330 20.24 1.82 -14.61
N TRP A 331 19.37 1.39 -13.70
CA TRP A 331 19.55 1.62 -12.26
C TRP A 331 20.82 0.97 -11.74
N TRP A 332 21.04 -0.31 -12.05
CA TRP A 332 22.20 -1.06 -11.58
C TRP A 332 23.53 -0.46 -12.05
N ARG A 333 23.59 0.05 -13.31
CA ARG A 333 24.76 0.75 -13.84
C ARG A 333 25.05 2.05 -13.09
N ARG A 334 23.99 2.81 -12.71
CA ARG A 334 24.12 4.06 -11.94
C ARG A 334 24.49 3.83 -10.48
N SER A 335 24.15 2.69 -9.91
CA SER A 335 24.43 2.34 -8.52
C SER A 335 25.83 1.77 -8.27
N ARG A 336 26.59 1.51 -9.33
CA ARG A 336 28.01 1.12 -9.19
C ARG A 336 28.84 2.39 -9.03
N PRO A 337 29.61 2.55 -7.91
CA PRO A 337 30.66 3.54 -7.89
C PRO A 337 31.64 3.25 -9.04
N ASP A 338 32.11 4.31 -9.69
CA ASP A 338 33.13 4.25 -10.75
C ASP A 338 34.41 3.56 -10.22
N MET A 339 34.46 2.23 -10.25
CA MET A 339 35.67 1.45 -9.92
C MET A 339 36.64 1.36 -11.11
N GLY A 340 36.52 2.28 -12.07
CA GLY A 340 37.28 2.22 -13.33
C GLY A 340 37.99 3.50 -13.78
N ARG A 341 38.15 4.51 -12.91
CA ARG A 341 38.90 5.74 -13.28
C ARG A 341 39.97 6.16 -12.27
N THR A 342 40.72 5.23 -11.75
CA THR A 342 42.02 5.52 -11.06
C THR A 342 43.14 4.80 -11.76
N GLY A 343 43.47 5.19 -12.98
CA GLY A 343 44.52 4.54 -13.73
C GLY A 343 45.11 5.32 -14.89
N ASP A 344 44.94 6.66 -14.99
CA ASP A 344 45.65 7.42 -16.01
C ASP A 344 45.91 8.90 -15.62
N ALA A 345 46.41 9.14 -14.40
CA ALA A 345 46.86 10.48 -13.99
C ALA A 345 48.22 10.38 -13.22
N ALA A 346 49.13 9.50 -13.67
CA ALA A 346 50.50 9.44 -13.15
C ALA A 346 51.46 9.07 -14.27
N ALA A 347 51.52 9.86 -15.35
CA ALA A 347 52.67 9.86 -16.28
C ALA A 347 52.68 11.16 -17.06
N GLY A 348 53.59 12.03 -16.73
CA GLY A 348 54.05 13.10 -17.63
C GLY A 348 53.83 14.52 -17.13
N ASN A 349 54.74 15.03 -16.32
CA ASN A 349 55.54 16.17 -16.68
C ASN A 349 56.52 16.58 -15.55
N ASP A 350 57.69 15.97 -15.57
CA ASP A 350 58.93 16.60 -15.15
C ASP A 350 59.48 17.32 -16.39
N SER A 351 59.56 18.64 -16.40
CA SER A 351 60.68 19.40 -16.96
C SER A 351 60.39 20.91 -16.94
N ALA A 352 61.33 21.58 -16.26
CA ALA A 352 61.85 22.90 -16.56
C ALA A 352 60.89 24.10 -16.42
N SER A 353 61.15 25.09 -15.67
CA SER A 353 62.33 25.92 -15.47
C SER A 353 61.92 27.14 -14.67
N ASN A 354 62.69 27.46 -13.63
CA ASN A 354 62.75 28.79 -13.02
C ASN A 354 63.47 29.76 -13.97
N PRO A 355 63.13 31.01 -14.12
CA PRO A 355 63.99 32.03 -13.58
C PRO A 355 63.27 33.27 -12.96
N ARG A 356 63.73 33.59 -11.76
CA ARG A 356 64.23 34.92 -11.27
C ARG A 356 63.60 36.23 -11.71
N SER A 357 63.42 37.05 -10.66
CA SER A 357 63.65 38.54 -10.53
C SER A 357 62.54 39.40 -11.12
N GLY A 358 62.00 40.34 -10.43
CA GLY A 358 62.53 41.47 -9.67
C GLY A 358 61.67 42.67 -9.88
N VAL A 359 61.55 43.38 -8.84
CA VAL A 359 61.09 44.74 -8.55
C VAL A 359 59.75 44.78 -7.87
#